data_6b0dcb36b37c51548f955a27c4d35374
#
_entry.id   6b0dcb36b37c51548f955a27c4d35374
#
_cell.length_a   1.000
_cell.length_b   1.000
_cell.length_c   1.000
_cell.angle_alpha   90.00
_cell.angle_beta   90.00
_cell.angle_gamma   90.00
#
_symmetry.space_group_name_H-M   'P 1'
#
loop_
_entity.id
_entity.type
_entity.pdbx_description
1 polymer ?
#
loop_
_entity_poly.entity_id
_entity_poly.type
_entity_poly.pdbx_seq_one_letter_code
_entity_poly.pdbx_strand_id
1 'polypeptide(L)'
;MIEKTLKDVKGIIRVSNGETAPDLIVKDAEILDVFSRNIFKGNIWVYKSWIAYVGEKEPPIGDETIVIDAKGYFVVPGYIDAHGHADLFYNPSTFADFVVTKGATTVFSDAHDMINAIGVDGFIEVLKTSDKFAVKFLWGVPAAYPPYPKIEGGELFSIHEIWKLFSRYKECVSISELSPYTRVLHGEDNILERMLMARSLSKNIEGHTLGASYDKLNALVAAGITSCHESIRESDLKNRVRLGLYTMIRHSSIRSDFEQLCPVINSLPIDSMMLVSDGVFAVDLLEKGYMDHVIKKAIDFGLDPVVAII
;
A
#
# COMPACT_ATOMS: atom_id res chain seq x y z
N MET A 1 11.38 -9.00 2.71
CA MET A 1 10.74 -9.62 3.92
C MET A 1 11.79 -10.48 4.60
N ILE A 2 11.97 -10.29 5.91
CA ILE A 2 12.83 -11.16 6.72
C ILE A 2 12.11 -12.51 6.82
N GLU A 3 12.72 -13.57 6.26
CA GLU A 3 12.16 -14.92 6.37
C GLU A 3 12.41 -15.47 7.76
N LYS A 4 11.36 -16.06 8.37
CA LYS A 4 11.46 -16.73 9.67
C LYS A 4 12.24 -18.01 9.55
N THR A 5 13.28 -18.18 10.33
CA THR A 5 13.93 -19.47 10.53
C THR A 5 13.15 -20.34 11.52
N LEU A 6 13.42 -21.64 11.53
CA LEU A 6 12.86 -22.54 12.55
C LEU A 6 13.18 -22.06 13.98
N LYS A 7 14.38 -21.50 14.21
CA LYS A 7 14.77 -20.92 15.49
C LYS A 7 13.90 -19.71 15.87
N ASP A 8 13.57 -18.86 14.91
CA ASP A 8 12.70 -17.70 15.14
C ASP A 8 11.27 -18.14 15.50
N VAL A 9 10.72 -19.10 14.77
CA VAL A 9 9.38 -19.64 15.08
C VAL A 9 9.33 -20.24 16.49
N LYS A 10 10.33 -21.04 16.89
CA LYS A 10 10.43 -21.57 18.25
C LYS A 10 10.55 -20.47 19.31
N GLY A 11 11.33 -19.40 19.03
CA GLY A 11 11.46 -18.25 19.91
C GLY A 11 10.14 -17.51 20.09
N ILE A 12 9.43 -17.23 18.98
CA ILE A 12 8.11 -16.60 19.01
C ILE A 12 7.12 -17.41 19.87
N ILE A 13 7.07 -18.72 19.70
CA ILE A 13 6.17 -19.61 20.48
C ILE A 13 6.50 -19.54 21.97
N ARG A 14 7.78 -19.62 22.36
CA ARG A 14 8.20 -19.57 23.77
C ARG A 14 7.85 -18.22 24.43
N VAL A 15 8.05 -17.11 23.70
CA VAL A 15 7.65 -15.77 24.17
C VAL A 15 6.13 -15.68 24.28
N SER A 16 5.38 -16.14 23.27
CA SER A 16 3.91 -16.13 23.30
C SER A 16 3.32 -16.93 24.47
N ASN A 17 3.97 -18.06 24.83
CA ASN A 17 3.57 -18.86 25.98
C ASN A 17 3.96 -18.23 27.33
N GLY A 18 4.83 -17.23 27.33
CA GLY A 18 5.39 -16.61 28.55
C GLY A 18 6.54 -17.39 29.18
N GLU A 19 7.13 -18.34 28.45
CA GLU A 19 8.30 -19.13 28.88
C GLU A 19 9.61 -18.36 28.83
N THR A 20 9.65 -17.30 27.98
CA THR A 20 10.80 -16.43 27.78
C THR A 20 10.29 -15.00 27.71
N ALA A 21 11.02 -14.06 28.35
CA ALA A 21 10.70 -12.64 28.26
C ALA A 21 10.82 -12.13 26.82
N PRO A 22 9.91 -11.24 26.37
CA PRO A 22 10.01 -10.58 25.09
C PRO A 22 11.14 -9.54 25.07
N ASP A 23 11.62 -9.19 23.87
CA ASP A 23 12.61 -8.13 23.68
C ASP A 23 11.99 -6.73 23.89
N LEU A 24 10.69 -6.58 23.52
CA LEU A 24 9.95 -5.34 23.70
C LEU A 24 8.50 -5.65 24.08
N ILE A 25 7.95 -4.81 24.95
CA ILE A 25 6.56 -4.82 25.37
C ILE A 25 5.95 -3.44 25.14
N VAL A 26 4.80 -3.39 24.47
CA VAL A 26 3.90 -2.23 24.54
C VAL A 26 2.83 -2.58 25.55
N LYS A 27 2.81 -1.86 26.68
CA LYS A 27 2.01 -2.21 27.86
C LYS A 27 0.82 -1.29 28.05
N ASP A 28 -0.29 -1.86 28.55
CA ASP A 28 -1.50 -1.14 28.97
C ASP A 28 -2.17 -0.30 27.85
N ALA A 29 -2.07 -0.74 26.59
CA ALA A 29 -2.59 -0.04 25.42
C ALA A 29 -4.10 -0.27 25.21
N GLU A 30 -4.79 0.71 24.59
CA GLU A 30 -6.06 0.51 23.90
C GLU A 30 -5.75 0.01 22.48
N ILE A 31 -5.84 -1.29 22.23
CA ILE A 31 -5.41 -1.93 20.97
C ILE A 31 -6.58 -2.02 20.00
N LEU A 32 -6.42 -1.47 18.80
CA LEU A 32 -7.36 -1.70 17.70
C LEU A 32 -7.06 -3.05 17.03
N ASP A 33 -7.96 -4.00 17.21
CA ASP A 33 -7.97 -5.23 16.42
C ASP A 33 -8.62 -4.95 15.08
N VAL A 34 -7.80 -4.86 14.03
CA VAL A 34 -8.26 -4.55 12.67
C VAL A 34 -9.07 -5.70 12.02
N PHE A 35 -8.98 -6.92 12.56
CA PHE A 35 -9.74 -8.06 12.05
C PHE A 35 -11.17 -8.09 12.61
N SER A 36 -11.32 -7.88 13.91
CA SER A 36 -12.64 -7.84 14.57
C SER A 36 -13.25 -6.44 14.62
N ARG A 37 -12.48 -5.40 14.30
CA ARG A 37 -12.85 -3.98 14.37
C ARG A 37 -13.19 -3.51 15.78
N ASN A 38 -12.68 -4.19 16.79
CA ASN A 38 -12.90 -3.89 18.20
C ASN A 38 -11.65 -3.24 18.81
N ILE A 39 -11.87 -2.42 19.84
CA ILE A 39 -10.81 -1.89 20.68
C ILE A 39 -10.86 -2.61 22.03
N PHE A 40 -9.73 -3.09 22.50
CA PHE A 40 -9.60 -3.75 23.79
C PHE A 40 -8.32 -3.33 24.51
N LYS A 41 -8.28 -3.41 25.84
CA LYS A 41 -7.08 -3.16 26.62
C LYS A 41 -6.18 -4.38 26.59
N GLY A 42 -4.88 -4.14 26.38
CA GLY A 42 -3.96 -5.26 26.32
C GLY A 42 -2.49 -4.85 26.16
N ASN A 43 -1.68 -5.87 25.97
CA ASN A 43 -0.24 -5.79 25.81
C ASN A 43 0.17 -6.39 24.47
N ILE A 44 1.22 -5.84 23.87
CA ILE A 44 1.85 -6.41 22.67
C ILE A 44 3.26 -6.83 23.04
N TRP A 45 3.62 -8.10 22.80
CA TRP A 45 4.95 -8.62 23.05
C TRP A 45 5.67 -8.89 21.73
N VAL A 46 6.91 -8.44 21.68
CA VAL A 46 7.74 -8.54 20.47
C VAL A 46 8.95 -9.42 20.76
N TYR A 47 9.24 -10.32 19.86
CA TYR A 47 10.46 -11.10 19.80
C TYR A 47 11.21 -10.76 18.51
N LYS A 48 12.39 -10.16 18.64
CA LYS A 48 13.14 -9.59 17.51
C LYS A 48 12.27 -8.61 16.68
N SER A 49 11.97 -8.96 15.44
CA SER A 49 11.14 -8.17 14.53
C SER A 49 9.70 -8.69 14.39
N TRP A 50 9.26 -9.56 15.31
CA TRP A 50 7.98 -10.25 15.20
C TRP A 50 7.10 -9.98 16.39
N ILE A 51 5.82 -9.66 16.15
CA ILE A 51 4.80 -9.68 17.19
C ILE A 51 4.60 -11.16 17.60
N ALA A 52 4.87 -11.45 18.87
CA ALA A 52 4.74 -12.79 19.43
C ALA A 52 3.39 -12.97 20.14
N TYR A 53 2.87 -11.91 20.75
CA TYR A 53 1.60 -11.95 21.48
C TYR A 53 0.88 -10.62 21.41
N VAL A 54 -0.44 -10.67 21.32
CA VAL A 54 -1.35 -9.52 21.47
C VAL A 54 -2.51 -9.99 22.35
N GLY A 55 -2.77 -9.34 23.47
CA GLY A 55 -3.86 -9.71 24.38
C GLY A 55 -3.67 -9.18 25.80
N GLU A 56 -4.48 -9.68 26.73
CA GLU A 56 -4.60 -9.17 28.10
C GLU A 56 -3.57 -9.76 29.10
N LYS A 57 -2.82 -10.81 28.70
CA LYS A 57 -1.83 -11.43 29.59
C LYS A 57 -0.76 -10.44 30.02
N GLU A 58 -0.39 -10.49 31.31
CA GLU A 58 0.80 -9.79 31.81
C GLU A 58 2.08 -10.46 31.29
N PRO A 59 3.00 -9.69 30.71
CA PRO A 59 4.24 -10.23 30.16
C PRO A 59 5.25 -10.58 31.24
N PRO A 60 6.05 -11.64 31.05
CA PRO A 60 7.28 -11.79 31.83
C PRO A 60 8.27 -10.70 31.39
N ILE A 61 8.83 -9.98 32.34
CA ILE A 61 9.82 -8.92 32.12
C ILE A 61 11.21 -9.44 32.46
N GLY A 62 12.12 -9.42 31.49
CA GLY A 62 13.55 -9.73 31.70
C GLY A 62 14.37 -8.45 31.83
N ASP A 63 15.64 -8.61 32.27
CA ASP A 63 16.54 -7.47 32.49
C ASP A 63 16.81 -6.61 31.25
N GLU A 64 16.72 -7.20 30.05
CA GLU A 64 16.95 -6.53 28.77
C GLU A 64 15.62 -6.15 28.04
N THR A 65 14.47 -6.44 28.64
CA THR A 65 13.18 -6.14 28.04
C THR A 65 12.90 -4.64 27.98
N ILE A 66 12.70 -4.10 26.79
CA ILE A 66 12.27 -2.70 26.62
C ILE A 66 10.77 -2.63 26.88
N VAL A 67 10.34 -1.75 27.78
CA VAL A 67 8.92 -1.53 28.08
C VAL A 67 8.50 -0.14 27.63
N ILE A 68 7.48 -0.08 26.78
CA ILE A 68 6.79 1.14 26.35
C ILE A 68 5.46 1.18 27.10
N ASP A 69 5.29 2.13 28.02
CA ASP A 69 4.00 2.40 28.65
C ASP A 69 3.08 3.12 27.65
N ALA A 70 2.02 2.44 27.25
CA ALA A 70 1.02 2.96 26.31
C ALA A 70 -0.33 3.24 26.99
N LYS A 71 -0.33 3.40 28.31
CA LYS A 71 -1.55 3.71 29.07
C LYS A 71 -2.20 5.01 28.59
N GLY A 72 -3.46 4.92 28.15
CA GLY A 72 -4.22 6.06 27.62
C GLY A 72 -3.92 6.38 26.16
N TYR A 73 -3.15 5.54 25.47
CA TYR A 73 -2.92 5.65 24.03
C TYR A 73 -3.58 4.50 23.27
N PHE A 74 -4.07 4.84 22.08
CA PHE A 74 -4.47 3.84 21.10
C PHE A 74 -3.24 3.31 20.37
N VAL A 75 -3.19 1.98 20.21
CA VAL A 75 -2.16 1.32 19.40
C VAL A 75 -2.83 0.66 18.21
N VAL A 76 -2.33 0.99 17.04
CA VAL A 76 -2.84 0.50 15.75
C VAL A 76 -1.68 -0.07 14.93
N PRO A 77 -1.93 -0.95 13.94
CA PRO A 77 -0.90 -1.34 12.98
C PRO A 77 -0.31 -0.12 12.27
N GLY A 78 0.96 -0.23 11.86
CA GLY A 78 1.56 0.80 11.02
C GLY A 78 0.79 0.95 9.70
N TYR A 79 0.60 2.18 9.25
CA TYR A 79 -0.19 2.49 8.07
C TYR A 79 0.45 1.93 6.80
N ILE A 80 -0.41 1.52 5.88
CA ILE A 80 -0.04 1.06 4.54
C ILE A 80 -0.62 2.04 3.54
N ASP A 81 0.24 2.69 2.76
CA ASP A 81 -0.22 3.40 1.57
C ASP A 81 -0.25 2.42 0.38
N ALA A 82 -1.43 2.20 -0.16
CA ALA A 82 -1.65 1.23 -1.21
C ALA A 82 -1.50 1.81 -2.62
N HIS A 83 -1.30 3.12 -2.76
CA HIS A 83 -1.00 3.80 -4.01
C HIS A 83 -0.37 5.16 -3.75
N GLY A 84 0.87 5.32 -4.16
CA GLY A 84 1.63 6.56 -4.05
C GLY A 84 2.69 6.67 -5.14
N HIS A 85 3.34 7.84 -5.20
CA HIS A 85 4.35 8.20 -6.17
C HIS A 85 5.63 8.68 -5.50
N ALA A 86 6.29 7.77 -4.76
CA ALA A 86 7.61 8.04 -4.18
C ALA A 86 8.71 8.16 -5.26
N ASP A 87 8.41 7.73 -6.48
CA ASP A 87 9.30 7.79 -7.63
C ASP A 87 9.32 9.14 -8.34
N LEU A 88 8.25 9.95 -8.21
CA LEU A 88 8.06 11.17 -8.97
C LEU A 88 8.76 12.40 -8.34
N PHE A 89 8.60 12.59 -7.03
CA PHE A 89 9.00 13.82 -6.35
C PHE A 89 10.15 13.66 -5.36
N TYR A 90 10.59 12.42 -5.10
CA TYR A 90 11.47 12.12 -3.99
C TYR A 90 12.58 11.15 -4.36
N ASN A 91 13.65 11.19 -3.55
CA ASN A 91 14.48 10.01 -3.38
C ASN A 91 13.76 9.04 -2.44
N PRO A 92 13.54 7.77 -2.81
CA PRO A 92 12.79 6.83 -1.99
C PRO A 92 13.34 6.62 -0.57
N SER A 93 14.67 6.71 -0.37
CA SER A 93 15.28 6.60 0.95
C SER A 93 14.89 7.79 1.85
N THR A 94 15.04 9.02 1.35
CA THR A 94 14.68 10.24 2.11
C THR A 94 13.18 10.29 2.39
N PHE A 95 12.37 9.87 1.42
CA PHE A 95 10.93 9.75 1.61
C PHE A 95 10.61 8.75 2.72
N ALA A 96 11.25 7.57 2.72
CA ALA A 96 11.08 6.53 3.72
C ALA A 96 11.38 7.03 5.14
N ASP A 97 12.50 7.76 5.31
CA ASP A 97 12.92 8.31 6.60
C ASP A 97 11.92 9.31 7.17
N PHE A 98 11.22 10.03 6.30
CA PHE A 98 10.18 10.96 6.74
C PHE A 98 8.86 10.26 7.03
N VAL A 99 8.34 9.44 6.11
CA VAL A 99 6.98 8.89 6.25
C VAL A 99 6.84 7.88 7.36
N VAL A 100 7.94 7.21 7.78
CA VAL A 100 7.94 6.35 8.97
C VAL A 100 7.59 7.15 10.23
N THR A 101 8.02 8.42 10.32
CA THR A 101 7.69 9.31 11.45
C THR A 101 6.21 9.73 11.46
N LYS A 102 5.50 9.49 10.36
CA LYS A 102 4.07 9.74 10.17
C LYS A 102 3.23 8.45 10.27
N GLY A 103 3.83 7.38 10.81
CA GLY A 103 3.17 6.11 11.06
C GLY A 103 3.05 5.18 9.85
N ALA A 104 3.52 5.56 8.66
CA ALA A 104 3.55 4.65 7.51
C ALA A 104 4.70 3.65 7.67
N THR A 105 4.40 2.36 7.47
CA THR A 105 5.40 1.27 7.54
C THR A 105 5.54 0.52 6.22
N THR A 106 4.58 0.67 5.33
CA THR A 106 4.61 0.08 3.99
C THR A 106 4.03 1.08 2.99
N VAL A 107 4.69 1.21 1.85
CA VAL A 107 4.26 2.06 0.74
C VAL A 107 4.27 1.22 -0.53
N PHE A 108 3.14 1.15 -1.22
CA PHE A 108 3.12 0.77 -2.63
C PHE A 108 3.34 2.05 -3.44
N SER A 109 4.36 2.05 -4.28
CA SER A 109 4.66 3.14 -5.20
C SER A 109 4.73 2.63 -6.61
N ASP A 110 4.18 3.38 -7.54
CA ASP A 110 4.51 3.18 -8.93
C ASP A 110 5.99 3.46 -9.17
N ALA A 111 6.57 2.84 -10.19
CA ALA A 111 7.96 3.03 -10.58
C ALA A 111 8.11 3.57 -12.02
N HIS A 112 7.01 4.05 -12.62
CA HIS A 112 7.01 4.38 -14.04
C HIS A 112 7.88 5.62 -14.35
N ASP A 113 7.84 6.65 -13.53
CA ASP A 113 8.65 7.86 -13.75
C ASP A 113 10.14 7.58 -13.48
N MET A 114 10.44 6.84 -12.43
CA MET A 114 11.80 6.43 -12.11
C MET A 114 12.39 5.58 -13.24
N ILE A 115 11.69 4.53 -13.69
CA ILE A 115 12.18 3.65 -14.75
C ILE A 115 12.32 4.41 -16.07
N ASN A 116 11.42 5.33 -16.36
CA ASN A 116 11.52 6.19 -17.55
C ASN A 116 12.78 7.09 -17.50
N ALA A 117 13.15 7.56 -16.32
CA ALA A 117 14.30 8.44 -16.14
C ALA A 117 15.65 7.69 -16.11
N ILE A 118 15.74 6.56 -15.40
CA ILE A 118 17.02 5.86 -15.16
C ILE A 118 17.07 4.44 -15.73
N GLY A 119 16.04 4.02 -16.44
CA GLY A 119 15.94 2.69 -17.04
C GLY A 119 15.73 1.56 -16.01
N VAL A 120 15.52 0.35 -16.54
CA VAL A 120 15.31 -0.84 -15.72
C VAL A 120 16.53 -1.17 -14.86
N ASP A 121 17.74 -1.01 -15.38
CA ASP A 121 18.97 -1.31 -14.64
C ASP A 121 19.17 -0.33 -13.46
N GLY A 122 18.85 0.96 -13.63
CA GLY A 122 18.86 1.93 -12.55
C GLY A 122 17.83 1.61 -11.47
N PHE A 123 16.62 1.20 -11.85
CA PHE A 123 15.61 0.75 -10.89
C PHE A 123 16.05 -0.51 -10.12
N ILE A 124 16.73 -1.45 -10.77
CA ILE A 124 17.31 -2.64 -10.11
C ILE A 124 18.28 -2.23 -9.00
N GLU A 125 19.08 -1.19 -9.16
CA GLU A 125 19.97 -0.70 -8.10
C GLU A 125 19.18 -0.15 -6.91
N VAL A 126 18.04 0.52 -7.15
CA VAL A 126 17.13 0.94 -6.07
C VAL A 126 16.56 -0.27 -5.34
N LEU A 127 16.10 -1.29 -6.05
CA LEU A 127 15.57 -2.54 -5.45
C LEU A 127 16.60 -3.25 -4.57
N LYS A 128 17.87 -3.30 -4.98
CA LYS A 128 18.97 -3.90 -4.19
C LYS A 128 19.25 -3.19 -2.87
N THR A 129 18.87 -1.93 -2.74
CA THR A 129 19.10 -1.13 -1.54
C THR A 129 17.86 -0.94 -0.69
N SER A 130 16.70 -1.35 -1.18
CA SER A 130 15.40 -1.10 -0.55
C SER A 130 15.20 -1.79 0.81
N ASP A 131 15.95 -2.83 1.10
CA ASP A 131 15.98 -3.50 2.42
C ASP A 131 16.55 -2.63 3.55
N LYS A 132 17.26 -1.53 3.19
CA LYS A 132 17.83 -0.56 4.13
C LYS A 132 16.91 0.63 4.41
N PHE A 133 15.81 0.76 3.69
CA PHE A 133 14.88 1.86 3.88
C PHE A 133 14.06 1.70 5.16
N ALA A 134 13.70 2.84 5.77
CA ALA A 134 12.95 2.85 7.03
C ALA A 134 11.53 2.28 6.90
N VAL A 135 10.96 2.28 5.68
CA VAL A 135 9.67 1.65 5.36
C VAL A 135 9.86 0.59 4.29
N LYS A 136 8.93 -0.35 4.25
CA LYS A 136 8.89 -1.36 3.19
C LYS A 136 8.25 -0.79 1.95
N PHE A 137 8.98 -0.84 0.82
CA PHE A 137 8.40 -0.55 -0.48
C PHE A 137 7.89 -1.81 -1.18
N LEU A 138 6.72 -1.65 -1.81
CA LEU A 138 6.18 -2.54 -2.83
C LEU A 138 6.03 -1.71 -4.11
N TRP A 139 6.36 -2.29 -5.26
CA TRP A 139 6.48 -1.53 -6.49
C TRP A 139 5.53 -2.00 -7.58
N GLY A 140 4.92 -1.02 -8.25
CA GLY A 140 4.24 -1.19 -9.53
C GLY A 140 5.25 -1.11 -10.69
N VAL A 141 5.24 -2.11 -11.56
CA VAL A 141 6.11 -2.17 -12.75
C VAL A 141 5.35 -1.68 -13.97
N PRO A 142 5.85 -0.68 -14.72
CA PRO A 142 5.12 -0.12 -15.85
C PRO A 142 4.98 -1.14 -17.01
N ALA A 143 3.76 -1.29 -17.49
CA ALA A 143 3.45 -2.14 -18.65
C ALA A 143 3.06 -1.33 -19.90
N ALA A 144 2.65 -0.09 -19.74
CA ALA A 144 2.16 0.77 -20.82
C ALA A 144 2.70 2.21 -20.69
N TYR A 145 3.94 2.34 -20.27
CA TYR A 145 4.60 3.64 -20.08
C TYR A 145 5.78 3.81 -21.03
N PRO A 146 6.03 4.96 -21.63
CA PRO A 146 5.16 6.14 -21.57
C PRO A 146 3.78 5.87 -22.21
N PRO A 147 2.71 6.52 -21.74
CA PRO A 147 1.34 6.25 -22.20
C PRO A 147 1.15 6.43 -23.71
N TYR A 148 1.83 7.39 -24.28
CA TYR A 148 1.77 7.74 -25.70
C TYR A 148 3.16 7.77 -26.35
N PRO A 149 3.83 6.62 -26.55
CA PRO A 149 5.23 6.56 -26.99
C PRO A 149 5.54 7.33 -28.29
N LYS A 150 4.57 7.37 -29.19
CA LYS A 150 4.70 8.12 -30.48
C LYS A 150 4.78 9.64 -30.30
N ILE A 151 4.23 10.16 -29.21
CA ILE A 151 4.22 11.59 -28.89
C ILE A 151 5.35 11.92 -27.93
N GLU A 152 5.56 11.06 -26.95
CA GLU A 152 6.48 11.30 -25.82
C GLU A 152 7.91 10.86 -26.12
N GLY A 153 8.13 10.18 -27.26
CA GLY A 153 9.48 9.85 -27.74
C GLY A 153 10.18 8.73 -26.98
N GLY A 154 9.43 7.95 -26.19
CA GLY A 154 9.94 6.81 -25.47
C GLY A 154 9.60 5.47 -26.15
N GLU A 155 10.36 4.44 -25.82
CA GLU A 155 10.02 3.05 -26.15
C GLU A 155 9.37 2.39 -24.95
N LEU A 156 8.38 1.50 -25.24
CA LEU A 156 7.79 0.66 -24.20
C LEU A 156 8.81 -0.36 -23.72
N PHE A 157 8.84 -0.61 -22.43
CA PHE A 157 9.66 -1.70 -21.87
C PHE A 157 9.26 -3.02 -22.50
N SER A 158 10.24 -3.88 -22.74
CA SER A 158 9.98 -5.21 -23.26
C SER A 158 9.26 -6.08 -22.22
N ILE A 159 8.45 -7.02 -22.68
CA ILE A 159 7.82 -8.02 -21.81
C ILE A 159 8.87 -8.83 -21.03
N HIS A 160 10.06 -9.02 -21.58
CA HIS A 160 11.16 -9.72 -20.92
C HIS A 160 11.70 -8.95 -19.72
N GLU A 161 11.84 -7.63 -19.81
CA GLU A 161 12.27 -6.78 -18.69
C GLU A 161 11.24 -6.78 -17.55
N ILE A 162 9.94 -6.68 -17.89
CA ILE A 162 8.86 -6.78 -16.90
C ILE A 162 8.88 -8.15 -16.23
N TRP A 163 9.02 -9.23 -17.02
CA TRP A 163 9.12 -10.60 -16.50
C TRP A 163 10.33 -10.75 -15.56
N LYS A 164 11.49 -10.20 -15.93
CA LYS A 164 12.72 -10.21 -15.11
C LYS A 164 12.48 -9.56 -13.75
N LEU A 165 11.81 -8.39 -13.71
CA LEU A 165 11.48 -7.70 -12.48
C LEU A 165 10.54 -8.55 -11.60
N PHE A 166 9.44 -9.04 -12.15
CA PHE A 166 8.47 -9.83 -11.40
C PHE A 166 8.99 -11.17 -10.88
N SER A 167 9.90 -11.80 -11.63
CA SER A 167 10.45 -13.12 -11.27
C SER A 167 11.57 -13.05 -10.24
N ARG A 168 12.33 -11.94 -10.22
CA ARG A 168 13.54 -11.82 -9.38
C ARG A 168 13.35 -10.96 -8.15
N TYR A 169 12.41 -10.03 -8.19
CA TYR A 169 12.20 -9.06 -7.12
C TYR A 169 10.79 -9.20 -6.56
N LYS A 170 10.70 -9.76 -5.36
CA LYS A 170 9.42 -9.98 -4.66
C LYS A 170 8.70 -8.69 -4.29
N GLU A 171 9.43 -7.58 -4.24
CA GLU A 171 8.93 -6.23 -4.01
C GLU A 171 8.12 -5.70 -5.21
N CYS A 172 8.35 -6.22 -6.43
CA CYS A 172 7.55 -5.93 -7.62
C CYS A 172 6.27 -6.78 -7.58
N VAL A 173 5.15 -6.18 -7.19
CA VAL A 173 3.91 -6.91 -6.84
C VAL A 173 2.77 -6.69 -7.81
N SER A 174 2.82 -5.65 -8.63
CA SER A 174 1.75 -5.25 -9.55
C SER A 174 2.31 -4.68 -10.85
N ILE A 175 1.54 -4.75 -11.92
CA ILE A 175 1.65 -3.74 -12.97
C ILE A 175 1.23 -2.41 -12.35
N SER A 176 1.99 -1.34 -12.61
CA SER A 176 1.64 0.03 -12.22
C SER A 176 0.37 0.51 -12.91
N GLU A 177 -0.14 1.65 -12.50
CA GLU A 177 -1.38 2.19 -13.05
C GLU A 177 -1.38 2.20 -14.60
N LEU A 178 -2.43 1.63 -15.17
CA LEU A 178 -2.65 1.62 -16.61
C LEU A 178 -3.39 2.88 -17.05
N SER A 179 -2.67 4.02 -17.08
CA SER A 179 -3.24 5.31 -17.50
C SER A 179 -3.85 5.27 -18.91
N PRO A 180 -3.24 4.60 -19.93
CA PRO A 180 -3.85 4.50 -21.25
C PRO A 180 -4.83 3.31 -21.35
N TYR A 181 -5.77 3.18 -20.39
CA TYR A 181 -6.72 2.06 -20.36
C TYR A 181 -7.54 1.91 -21.65
N THR A 182 -7.66 2.96 -22.45
CA THR A 182 -8.31 2.90 -23.78
C THR A 182 -7.59 1.97 -24.74
N ARG A 183 -6.26 1.83 -24.62
CA ARG A 183 -5.47 0.89 -25.41
C ARG A 183 -5.80 -0.57 -25.06
N VAL A 184 -6.07 -0.84 -23.78
CA VAL A 184 -6.61 -2.15 -23.34
C VAL A 184 -7.97 -2.42 -23.98
N LEU A 185 -8.85 -1.43 -23.98
CA LEU A 185 -10.19 -1.55 -24.62
C LEU A 185 -10.12 -1.72 -26.14
N HIS A 186 -9.07 -1.23 -26.79
CA HIS A 186 -8.84 -1.43 -28.22
C HIS A 186 -8.17 -2.78 -28.54
N GLY A 187 -7.82 -3.58 -27.51
CA GLY A 187 -7.25 -4.90 -27.70
C GLY A 187 -5.79 -4.87 -28.16
N GLU A 188 -4.97 -3.90 -27.74
CA GLU A 188 -3.57 -3.85 -28.13
C GLU A 188 -2.78 -5.03 -27.56
N ASP A 189 -2.31 -5.92 -28.43
CA ASP A 189 -1.67 -7.19 -28.08
C ASP A 189 -0.52 -7.02 -27.08
N ASN A 190 0.37 -6.04 -27.32
CA ASN A 190 1.55 -5.84 -26.48
C ASN A 190 1.22 -5.48 -25.02
N ILE A 191 0.08 -4.84 -24.75
CA ILE A 191 -0.37 -4.54 -23.38
C ILE A 191 -1.05 -5.77 -22.80
N LEU A 192 -1.92 -6.41 -23.56
CA LEU A 192 -2.65 -7.61 -23.14
C LEU A 192 -1.71 -8.77 -22.80
N GLU A 193 -0.66 -9.00 -23.60
CA GLU A 193 0.36 -10.03 -23.32
C GLU A 193 1.07 -9.77 -21.99
N ARG A 194 1.41 -8.50 -21.67
CA ARG A 194 2.04 -8.13 -20.39
C ARG A 194 1.09 -8.32 -19.21
N MET A 195 -0.19 -7.96 -19.39
CA MET A 195 -1.22 -8.20 -18.37
C MET A 195 -1.39 -9.70 -18.11
N LEU A 196 -1.49 -10.53 -19.15
CA LEU A 196 -1.58 -11.98 -19.04
C LEU A 196 -0.35 -12.58 -18.35
N MET A 197 0.83 -12.15 -18.72
CA MET A 197 2.08 -12.58 -18.08
C MET A 197 2.11 -12.21 -16.59
N ALA A 198 1.75 -10.98 -16.22
CA ALA A 198 1.69 -10.55 -14.82
C ALA A 198 0.70 -11.41 -14.02
N ARG A 199 -0.50 -11.66 -14.57
CA ARG A 199 -1.51 -12.53 -13.94
C ARG A 199 -1.01 -13.98 -13.78
N SER A 200 -0.28 -14.52 -14.77
CA SER A 200 0.33 -15.86 -14.66
C SER A 200 1.35 -15.98 -13.53
N LEU A 201 1.98 -14.86 -13.15
CA LEU A 201 2.90 -14.74 -12.02
C LEU A 201 2.19 -14.30 -10.71
N SER A 202 0.86 -14.35 -10.67
CA SER A 202 0.04 -13.93 -9.52
C SER A 202 0.27 -12.47 -9.11
N LYS A 203 0.59 -11.60 -10.08
CA LYS A 203 0.72 -10.16 -9.85
C LYS A 203 -0.61 -9.46 -10.08
N ASN A 204 -0.81 -8.35 -9.37
CA ASN A 204 -1.95 -7.48 -9.57
C ASN A 204 -1.78 -6.60 -10.81
N ILE A 205 -2.86 -5.95 -11.23
CA ILE A 205 -2.85 -4.98 -12.31
C ILE A 205 -3.63 -3.77 -11.84
N GLU A 206 -2.95 -2.66 -11.67
CA GLU A 206 -3.60 -1.44 -11.25
C GLU A 206 -4.18 -0.68 -12.43
N GLY A 207 -5.39 -0.18 -12.26
CA GLY A 207 -6.10 0.58 -13.27
C GLY A 207 -6.16 2.07 -12.93
N HIS A 208 -5.93 2.89 -13.94
CA HIS A 208 -6.18 4.33 -13.91
C HIS A 208 -7.37 4.65 -14.83
N THR A 209 -8.60 4.31 -14.37
CA THR A 209 -9.79 4.25 -15.23
C THR A 209 -10.67 5.50 -15.11
N LEU A 210 -10.05 6.69 -15.14
CA LEU A 210 -10.73 7.97 -15.04
C LEU A 210 -11.81 8.11 -16.14
N GLY A 211 -13.05 8.39 -15.74
CA GLY A 211 -14.17 8.61 -16.66
C GLY A 211 -14.66 7.36 -17.40
N ALA A 212 -14.19 6.16 -17.04
CA ALA A 212 -14.70 4.93 -17.62
C ALA A 212 -16.17 4.69 -17.22
N SER A 213 -17.04 4.47 -18.21
CA SER A 213 -18.42 4.04 -17.97
C SER A 213 -18.47 2.64 -17.35
N TYR A 214 -19.61 2.26 -16.80
CA TYR A 214 -19.79 0.93 -16.21
C TYR A 214 -19.46 -0.20 -17.21
N ASP A 215 -19.88 -0.06 -18.48
CA ASP A 215 -19.60 -1.06 -19.52
C ASP A 215 -18.09 -1.16 -19.83
N LYS A 216 -17.40 -0.01 -19.89
CA LYS A 216 -15.94 0.01 -20.04
C LYS A 216 -15.22 -0.62 -18.84
N LEU A 217 -15.69 -0.35 -17.61
CA LEU A 217 -15.15 -0.97 -16.41
C LEU A 217 -15.33 -2.50 -16.43
N ASN A 218 -16.49 -3.01 -16.88
CA ASN A 218 -16.70 -4.45 -17.05
C ASN A 218 -15.65 -5.06 -17.99
N ALA A 219 -15.41 -4.45 -19.16
CA ALA A 219 -14.41 -4.92 -20.10
C ALA A 219 -12.98 -4.91 -19.50
N LEU A 220 -12.64 -3.87 -18.75
CA LEU A 220 -11.33 -3.72 -18.11
C LEU A 220 -11.12 -4.75 -16.99
N VAL A 221 -12.13 -5.00 -16.17
CA VAL A 221 -12.10 -6.04 -15.13
C VAL A 221 -11.99 -7.43 -15.78
N ALA A 222 -12.75 -7.69 -16.85
CA ALA A 222 -12.65 -8.93 -17.61
C ALA A 222 -11.25 -9.12 -18.23
N ALA A 223 -10.57 -8.03 -18.62
CA ALA A 223 -9.18 -8.05 -19.08
C ALA A 223 -8.16 -8.27 -17.96
N GLY A 224 -8.57 -8.19 -16.68
CA GLY A 224 -7.73 -8.54 -15.54
C GLY A 224 -7.29 -7.38 -14.64
N ILE A 225 -7.83 -6.17 -14.80
CA ILE A 225 -7.59 -5.06 -13.85
C ILE A 225 -8.18 -5.43 -12.49
N THR A 226 -7.40 -5.23 -11.41
CA THR A 226 -7.75 -5.67 -10.05
C THR A 226 -8.03 -4.53 -9.09
N SER A 227 -7.53 -3.32 -9.36
CA SER A 227 -7.67 -2.15 -8.48
C SER A 227 -7.82 -0.85 -9.27
N CYS A 228 -8.31 0.21 -8.62
CA CYS A 228 -8.41 1.54 -9.23
C CYS A 228 -8.61 2.62 -8.18
N HIS A 229 -7.92 3.77 -8.35
CA HIS A 229 -8.02 4.97 -7.49
C HIS A 229 -8.83 6.12 -8.14
N GLU A 230 -9.49 5.91 -9.27
CA GLU A 230 -10.15 6.94 -10.08
C GLU A 230 -11.67 7.03 -9.87
N SER A 231 -12.12 6.96 -8.61
CA SER A 231 -13.50 7.27 -8.25
C SER A 231 -13.63 8.74 -7.90
N ILE A 232 -14.55 9.47 -8.55
CA ILE A 232 -14.82 10.89 -8.26
C ILE A 232 -16.19 11.05 -7.62
N ARG A 233 -17.17 10.30 -8.09
CA ARG A 233 -18.57 10.37 -7.66
C ARG A 233 -18.96 9.09 -6.92
N GLU A 234 -20.01 9.18 -6.13
CA GLU A 234 -20.62 8.02 -5.50
C GLU A 234 -20.89 6.87 -6.48
N SER A 235 -21.42 7.20 -7.67
CA SER A 235 -21.69 6.20 -8.71
C SER A 235 -20.42 5.51 -9.21
N ASP A 236 -19.31 6.25 -9.31
CA ASP A 236 -18.02 5.70 -9.76
C ASP A 236 -17.47 4.72 -8.72
N LEU A 237 -17.57 5.09 -7.42
CA LEU A 237 -17.19 4.25 -6.30
C LEU A 237 -18.03 2.96 -6.26
N LYS A 238 -19.36 3.10 -6.27
CA LYS A 238 -20.28 1.96 -6.25
C LYS A 238 -20.08 0.99 -7.43
N ASN A 239 -19.79 1.50 -8.60
CA ASN A 239 -19.55 0.68 -9.78
C ASN A 239 -18.28 -0.16 -9.66
N ARG A 240 -17.20 0.40 -9.12
CA ARG A 240 -15.95 -0.32 -8.90
C ARG A 240 -16.10 -1.39 -7.82
N VAL A 241 -16.72 -1.05 -6.70
CA VAL A 241 -17.03 -2.00 -5.63
C VAL A 241 -17.91 -3.16 -6.15
N ARG A 242 -18.96 -2.84 -6.92
CA ARG A 242 -19.85 -3.86 -7.52
C ARG A 242 -19.12 -4.83 -8.44
N LEU A 243 -18.09 -4.37 -9.13
CA LEU A 243 -17.27 -5.20 -10.02
C LEU A 243 -16.14 -5.94 -9.29
N GLY A 244 -16.03 -5.81 -7.97
CA GLY A 244 -15.02 -6.50 -7.17
C GLY A 244 -13.61 -5.91 -7.28
N LEU A 245 -13.48 -4.66 -7.75
CA LEU A 245 -12.20 -3.96 -7.74
C LEU A 245 -11.81 -3.58 -6.31
N TYR A 246 -10.55 -3.74 -5.98
CA TYR A 246 -9.96 -3.02 -4.87
C TYR A 246 -10.00 -1.53 -5.19
N THR A 247 -10.78 -0.78 -4.40
CA THR A 247 -11.12 0.60 -4.72
C THR A 247 -10.42 1.55 -3.76
N MET A 248 -9.58 2.40 -4.30
CA MET A 248 -8.79 3.33 -3.53
C MET A 248 -9.43 4.72 -3.57
N ILE A 249 -9.49 5.38 -2.42
CA ILE A 249 -10.03 6.73 -2.27
C ILE A 249 -8.85 7.63 -1.89
N ARG A 250 -8.58 8.63 -2.72
CA ARG A 250 -7.37 9.42 -2.60
C ARG A 250 -7.57 10.78 -1.97
N HIS A 251 -6.52 11.19 -1.25
CA HIS A 251 -6.32 12.56 -0.82
C HIS A 251 -4.87 12.95 -1.08
N SER A 252 -4.64 13.65 -2.18
CA SER A 252 -3.32 14.03 -2.67
C SER A 252 -3.16 15.55 -2.73
N SER A 253 -1.95 16.01 -3.07
CA SER A 253 -1.71 17.44 -3.34
C SER A 253 -2.38 17.92 -4.62
N ILE A 254 -2.61 17.01 -5.56
CA ILE A 254 -3.18 17.33 -6.87
C ILE A 254 -4.70 17.31 -6.81
N ARG A 255 -5.28 16.29 -6.09
CA ARG A 255 -6.72 16.09 -6.03
C ARG A 255 -7.13 15.36 -4.74
N SER A 256 -8.29 15.75 -4.22
CA SER A 256 -8.96 15.03 -3.14
C SER A 256 -10.38 14.67 -3.54
N ASP A 257 -10.75 13.42 -3.34
CA ASP A 257 -12.10 12.91 -3.62
C ASP A 257 -12.91 12.70 -2.31
N PHE A 258 -12.35 13.05 -1.15
CA PHE A 258 -12.89 12.75 0.17
C PHE A 258 -14.22 13.42 0.47
N GLU A 259 -14.40 14.68 0.10
CA GLU A 259 -15.64 15.43 0.35
C GLU A 259 -16.88 14.70 -0.20
N GLN A 260 -16.73 14.09 -1.38
CA GLN A 260 -17.84 13.41 -2.04
C GLN A 260 -17.93 11.91 -1.69
N LEU A 261 -16.83 11.27 -1.35
CA LEU A 261 -16.78 9.81 -1.20
C LEU A 261 -16.83 9.35 0.26
N CYS A 262 -16.21 10.05 1.22
CA CYS A 262 -16.20 9.63 2.62
C CYS A 262 -17.61 9.43 3.22
N PRO A 263 -18.61 10.30 2.95
CA PRO A 263 -19.97 10.08 3.46
C PRO A 263 -20.62 8.78 2.96
N VAL A 264 -20.18 8.29 1.80
CA VAL A 264 -20.76 7.11 1.14
C VAL A 264 -20.11 5.81 1.65
N ILE A 265 -18.82 5.87 2.01
CA ILE A 265 -18.03 4.69 2.42
C ILE A 265 -18.69 3.93 3.57
N ASN A 266 -19.21 4.63 4.58
CA ASN A 266 -19.86 4.01 5.74
C ASN A 266 -21.06 3.10 5.37
N SER A 267 -21.61 3.23 4.17
CA SER A 267 -22.74 2.42 3.66
C SER A 267 -22.32 1.28 2.73
N LEU A 268 -21.02 1.11 2.48
CA LEU A 268 -20.49 0.13 1.54
C LEU A 268 -19.64 -0.93 2.24
N PRO A 269 -19.44 -2.11 1.64
CA PRO A 269 -18.47 -3.08 2.15
C PRO A 269 -17.06 -2.52 2.04
N ILE A 270 -16.38 -2.34 3.18
CA ILE A 270 -15.06 -1.71 3.23
C ILE A 270 -13.89 -2.67 2.99
N ASP A 271 -14.12 -3.96 2.97
CA ASP A 271 -13.05 -4.98 2.88
C ASP A 271 -12.21 -4.91 1.58
N SER A 272 -12.71 -4.20 0.57
CA SER A 272 -12.01 -3.94 -0.69
C SER A 272 -11.71 -2.44 -0.93
N MET A 273 -11.80 -1.62 0.12
CA MET A 273 -11.52 -0.18 0.04
C MET A 273 -10.23 0.18 0.76
N MET A 274 -9.55 1.22 0.29
CA MET A 274 -8.31 1.71 0.88
C MET A 274 -8.27 3.23 0.76
N LEU A 275 -7.71 3.90 1.77
CA LEU A 275 -7.31 5.30 1.69
C LEU A 275 -5.89 5.36 1.14
N VAL A 276 -5.62 6.27 0.22
CA VAL A 276 -4.31 6.40 -0.42
C VAL A 276 -3.88 7.85 -0.57
N SER A 277 -2.57 8.06 -0.67
CA SER A 277 -2.01 9.40 -0.82
C SER A 277 -1.92 9.87 -2.27
N ASP A 278 -1.69 8.95 -3.22
CA ASP A 278 -1.38 9.30 -4.62
C ASP A 278 -0.17 10.27 -4.70
N GLY A 279 -0.19 11.28 -5.55
CA GLY A 279 0.90 12.26 -5.67
C GLY A 279 0.85 13.35 -4.58
N VAL A 280 1.81 13.35 -3.67
CA VAL A 280 1.96 14.37 -2.60
C VAL A 280 3.19 15.22 -2.88
N PHE A 281 3.05 16.54 -2.89
CA PHE A 281 4.19 17.45 -3.02
C PHE A 281 5.00 17.54 -1.72
N ALA A 282 6.30 17.76 -1.84
CA ALA A 282 7.19 17.83 -0.68
C ALA A 282 6.77 18.86 0.37
N VAL A 283 6.25 20.01 -0.06
CA VAL A 283 5.73 21.04 0.84
C VAL A 283 4.54 20.53 1.64
N ASP A 284 3.59 19.85 1.01
CA ASP A 284 2.42 19.29 1.69
C ASP A 284 2.82 18.18 2.65
N LEU A 285 3.76 17.32 2.23
CA LEU A 285 4.30 16.26 3.06
C LEU A 285 4.92 16.83 4.36
N LEU A 286 5.74 17.88 4.25
CA LEU A 286 6.41 18.50 5.39
C LEU A 286 5.44 19.26 6.30
N GLU A 287 4.48 20.00 5.74
CA GLU A 287 3.55 20.84 6.50
C GLU A 287 2.35 20.08 7.07
N LYS A 288 1.84 19.10 6.33
CA LYS A 288 0.56 18.44 6.67
C LYS A 288 0.76 17.02 7.23
N GLY A 289 1.79 16.30 6.77
CA GLY A 289 2.00 14.89 7.07
C GLY A 289 1.75 13.98 5.87
N TYR A 290 1.58 12.69 6.13
CA TYR A 290 1.40 11.65 5.11
C TYR A 290 0.10 10.87 5.34
N MET A 291 0.17 9.55 5.63
CA MET A 291 -1.02 8.76 5.90
C MET A 291 -1.76 9.18 7.18
N ASP A 292 -1.05 9.73 8.17
CA ASP A 292 -1.66 10.37 9.35
C ASP A 292 -2.59 11.52 8.94
N HIS A 293 -2.15 12.35 7.97
CA HIS A 293 -2.98 13.43 7.43
C HIS A 293 -4.15 12.90 6.58
N VAL A 294 -3.90 11.90 5.73
CA VAL A 294 -4.93 11.26 4.89
C VAL A 294 -6.06 10.70 5.76
N ILE A 295 -5.72 9.92 6.80
CA ILE A 295 -6.68 9.33 7.74
C ILE A 295 -7.43 10.43 8.50
N LYS A 296 -6.71 11.43 9.04
CA LYS A 296 -7.32 12.55 9.72
C LYS A 296 -8.34 13.27 8.85
N LYS A 297 -7.98 13.51 7.59
CA LYS A 297 -8.89 14.17 6.64
C LYS A 297 -10.12 13.33 6.33
N ALA A 298 -9.98 12.02 6.18
CA ALA A 298 -11.12 11.13 5.98
C ALA A 298 -12.11 11.21 7.17
N ILE A 299 -11.59 11.26 8.40
CA ILE A 299 -12.40 11.46 9.62
C ILE A 299 -13.06 12.84 9.63
N ASP A 300 -12.32 13.90 9.27
CA ASP A 300 -12.88 15.27 9.17
C ASP A 300 -14.06 15.34 8.17
N PHE A 301 -14.07 14.47 7.14
CA PHE A 301 -15.17 14.33 6.17
C PHE A 301 -16.22 13.27 6.55
N GLY A 302 -16.22 12.81 7.80
CA GLY A 302 -17.31 11.98 8.39
C GLY A 302 -17.11 10.48 8.28
N LEU A 303 -15.90 10.01 7.97
CA LEU A 303 -15.58 8.59 8.06
C LEU A 303 -15.40 8.21 9.54
N ASP A 304 -15.96 7.06 9.94
CA ASP A 304 -15.74 6.51 11.27
C ASP A 304 -14.22 6.31 11.51
N PRO A 305 -13.66 6.70 12.67
CA PRO A 305 -12.23 6.61 12.92
C PRO A 305 -11.66 5.18 12.84
N VAL A 306 -12.41 4.18 13.28
CA VAL A 306 -11.98 2.76 13.19
C VAL A 306 -11.98 2.33 11.73
N VAL A 307 -13.01 2.70 10.97
CA VAL A 307 -13.10 2.42 9.52
C VAL A 307 -11.97 3.12 8.75
N ALA A 308 -11.60 4.34 9.13
CA ALA A 308 -10.54 5.10 8.47
C ALA A 308 -9.14 4.48 8.66
N ILE A 309 -8.93 3.75 9.75
CA ILE A 309 -7.65 3.08 10.07
C ILE A 309 -7.56 1.70 9.44
N ILE A 310 -8.69 0.99 9.34
CA ILE A 310 -8.77 -0.36 8.75
C ILE A 310 -8.66 -0.31 7.24
#